data_294749c00f102e9006acacf3638b9cb4
#
_entry.id   294749c00f102e9006acacf3638b9cb4
#
_cell.length_a   1.000
_cell.length_b   1.000
_cell.length_c   1.000
_cell.angle_alpha   90.00
_cell.angle_beta   90.00
_cell.angle_gamma   90.00
#
_symmetry.space_group_name_H-M   'P 1'
#
loop_
_entity.id
_entity.type
_entity.pdbx_description
1 polymer ?
#
loop_
_entity_poly.entity_id
_entity_poly.type
_entity_poly.pdbx_seq_one_letter_code
_entity_poly.pdbx_strand_id
1 'polypeptide(L)'
;MGFPRMTLWQRVSAVFVSFIVCAAVLTAEPTALPPSPKSASPTPASAPILPNEFAGWQIKGGVVRSDDPATADAANGDVLKEYGFVRLETASYTRDDGRNLTVKAALFDDASGAYGAFTYYVSEEMHAETIGDAGAYLNSRVLFYQGNVLVDAVFDRMSVMSAAQLRELAGLLPQAEGNKRNPPSLPARLPKRASGPNFEKNTTKYILGPLALNRVGSPLPAAMVDFAAGAELVMGRYAAAAGDATLMLIEYPTSQIAAERLRRIDASHQITGQQPGVASIVDVGPFFDARTGPIVVIAAGPLSKSEARELMASISYDADVTWNENTYVSKKDNLANFLFNAIVLCGIVVGLALVAGVAFGGLRVLIKRFFPDSVFDRREGTEFISLHLEDEAGGASREP
;
A
#
# COMPACT_ATOMS: atom_id res chain seq x y z
N MET A 1 -34.83 -6.70 71.82
CA MET A 1 -33.51 -6.97 71.19
C MET A 1 -33.05 -5.72 70.53
N GLY A 2 -32.12 -4.98 71.17
CA GLY A 2 -31.66 -3.67 70.68
C GLY A 2 -30.44 -3.85 69.79
N PHE A 3 -30.51 -3.29 68.60
CA PHE A 3 -29.34 -3.15 67.71
C PHE A 3 -28.41 -2.10 68.31
N PRO A 4 -27.08 -2.33 68.33
CA PRO A 4 -26.15 -1.34 68.83
C PRO A 4 -26.06 -0.15 67.81
N ARG A 5 -26.24 1.07 68.35
CA ARG A 5 -26.03 2.32 67.60
C ARG A 5 -24.55 2.49 67.31
N MET A 6 -24.17 2.17 66.09
CA MET A 6 -22.82 2.53 65.58
C MET A 6 -22.68 4.05 65.62
N THR A 7 -21.57 4.55 66.21
CA THR A 7 -21.23 5.97 66.23
C THR A 7 -20.94 6.49 64.84
N LEU A 8 -21.23 7.74 64.62
CA LEU A 8 -21.08 8.43 63.32
C LEU A 8 -19.67 8.26 62.71
N TRP A 9 -18.66 8.15 63.57
CA TRP A 9 -17.26 7.94 63.18
C TRP A 9 -17.03 6.59 62.47
N GLN A 10 -17.73 5.53 62.93
CA GLN A 10 -17.64 4.21 62.31
C GLN A 10 -18.31 4.16 60.90
N ARG A 11 -19.33 4.99 60.67
CA ARG A 11 -19.98 5.09 59.33
C ARG A 11 -19.13 5.91 58.34
N VAL A 12 -18.45 6.94 58.80
CA VAL A 12 -17.53 7.74 57.93
C VAL A 12 -16.30 6.92 57.58
N SER A 13 -15.75 6.12 58.51
CA SER A 13 -14.63 5.22 58.24
C SER A 13 -14.99 4.11 57.27
N ALA A 14 -16.21 3.59 57.29
CA ALA A 14 -16.66 2.55 56.36
C ALA A 14 -16.77 3.08 54.91
N VAL A 15 -17.22 4.32 54.73
CA VAL A 15 -17.32 4.96 53.41
C VAL A 15 -15.94 5.31 52.89
N PHE A 16 -15.00 5.77 53.74
CA PHE A 16 -13.63 6.09 53.35
C PHE A 16 -12.81 4.84 53.00
N VAL A 17 -12.99 3.75 53.75
CA VAL A 17 -12.34 2.46 53.47
C VAL A 17 -12.86 1.88 52.13
N SER A 18 -14.15 2.04 51.83
CA SER A 18 -14.71 1.58 50.57
C SER A 18 -14.18 2.37 49.36
N PHE A 19 -13.90 3.68 49.52
CA PHE A 19 -13.30 4.51 48.46
C PHE A 19 -11.80 4.25 48.27
N ILE A 20 -11.08 3.95 49.36
CA ILE A 20 -9.65 3.61 49.29
C ILE A 20 -9.44 2.22 48.67
N VAL A 21 -10.36 1.26 48.93
CA VAL A 21 -10.30 -0.07 48.31
C VAL A 21 -10.56 0.00 46.80
N CYS A 22 -11.45 0.89 46.32
CA CYS A 22 -11.63 1.14 44.89
C CYS A 22 -10.42 1.82 44.24
N ALA A 23 -9.71 2.70 44.94
CA ALA A 23 -8.50 3.35 44.41
C ALA A 23 -7.28 2.39 44.41
N ALA A 24 -7.19 1.46 45.36
CA ALA A 24 -6.12 0.48 45.42
C ALA A 24 -6.23 -0.63 44.34
N VAL A 25 -7.43 -0.90 43.84
CA VAL A 25 -7.62 -1.85 42.71
C VAL A 25 -7.17 -1.28 41.39
N LEU A 26 -7.04 0.05 41.26
CA LEU A 26 -6.55 0.74 40.04
C LEU A 26 -5.02 0.83 39.95
N THR A 27 -4.26 0.48 40.99
CA THR A 27 -2.80 0.49 41.02
C THR A 27 -2.15 -0.90 41.12
N ALA A 28 -2.94 -1.98 41.09
CA ALA A 28 -2.40 -3.32 40.91
C ALA A 28 -1.86 -3.41 39.46
N GLU A 29 -0.56 -3.36 39.29
CA GLU A 29 0.10 -3.79 38.06
C GLU A 29 -0.45 -5.16 37.68
N PRO A 30 -0.92 -5.36 36.44
CA PRO A 30 -1.29 -6.69 35.99
C PRO A 30 -0.02 -7.55 36.05
N THR A 31 0.08 -8.44 37.03
CA THR A 31 1.00 -9.55 36.98
C THR A 31 0.74 -10.24 35.66
N ALA A 32 1.68 -10.10 34.73
CA ALA A 32 1.59 -10.71 33.42
C ALA A 32 1.39 -12.21 33.63
N LEU A 33 0.20 -12.70 33.37
CA LEU A 33 -0.03 -14.12 33.10
C LEU A 33 1.00 -14.50 32.00
N PRO A 34 1.68 -15.64 32.15
CA PRO A 34 2.53 -16.14 31.06
C PRO A 34 1.66 -16.12 29.79
N PRO A 35 2.19 -15.58 28.67
CA PRO A 35 1.40 -15.49 27.45
C PRO A 35 0.89 -16.89 27.16
N SER A 36 -0.44 -17.06 27.17
CA SER A 36 -1.06 -18.22 26.55
C SER A 36 -0.39 -18.36 25.19
N PRO A 37 0.02 -19.55 24.77
CA PRO A 37 0.57 -19.71 23.43
C PRO A 37 -0.47 -19.09 22.48
N LYS A 38 -0.15 -17.92 21.93
CA LYS A 38 -0.93 -17.36 20.83
C LYS A 38 -0.97 -18.51 19.83
N SER A 39 -2.16 -19.07 19.66
CA SER A 39 -2.43 -19.90 18.51
C SER A 39 -1.88 -19.10 17.34
N ALA A 40 -0.76 -19.54 16.79
CA ALA A 40 -0.12 -18.86 15.69
C ALA A 40 -1.21 -18.77 14.61
N SER A 41 -1.74 -17.58 14.40
CA SER A 41 -2.53 -17.33 13.20
C SER A 41 -1.63 -17.81 12.07
N PRO A 42 -2.10 -18.65 11.16
CA PRO A 42 -1.26 -19.15 10.08
C PRO A 42 -0.63 -17.94 9.42
N THR A 43 0.69 -17.95 9.32
CA THR A 43 1.43 -16.92 8.59
C THR A 43 0.72 -16.74 7.25
N PRO A 44 0.48 -15.52 6.75
CA PRO A 44 -0.23 -15.29 5.47
C PRO A 44 0.30 -16.15 4.32
N ALA A 45 1.58 -16.51 4.37
CA ALA A 45 2.23 -17.45 3.45
C ALA A 45 1.70 -18.89 3.52
N SER A 46 1.03 -19.32 4.58
CA SER A 46 0.51 -20.67 4.76
C SER A 46 -0.98 -20.83 4.44
N ALA A 47 -1.71 -19.73 4.28
CA ALA A 47 -3.12 -19.77 3.86
C ALA A 47 -3.24 -20.30 2.42
N PRO A 48 -4.28 -21.10 2.09
CA PRO A 48 -4.49 -21.59 0.73
C PRO A 48 -4.75 -20.41 -0.22
N ILE A 49 -4.19 -20.49 -1.43
CA ILE A 49 -4.42 -19.49 -2.49
C ILE A 49 -5.71 -19.86 -3.25
N LEU A 50 -5.85 -21.14 -3.59
CA LEU A 50 -6.96 -21.64 -4.39
C LEU A 50 -8.11 -22.14 -3.49
N PRO A 51 -9.37 -21.73 -3.75
CA PRO A 51 -10.54 -22.22 -3.04
C PRO A 51 -10.87 -23.66 -3.43
N ASN A 52 -11.57 -24.40 -2.55
CA ASN A 52 -12.01 -25.74 -2.85
C ASN A 52 -13.13 -25.78 -3.92
N GLU A 53 -13.92 -24.69 -4.00
CA GLU A 53 -15.02 -24.56 -4.95
C GLU A 53 -15.25 -23.09 -5.35
N PHE A 54 -15.70 -22.84 -6.56
CA PHE A 54 -16.15 -21.53 -7.04
C PHE A 54 -17.03 -21.68 -8.28
N ALA A 55 -18.06 -20.89 -8.46
CA ALA A 55 -18.93 -20.83 -9.65
C ALA A 55 -19.40 -22.20 -10.17
N GLY A 56 -19.61 -23.17 -9.28
CA GLY A 56 -19.98 -24.56 -9.61
C GLY A 56 -18.82 -25.44 -10.06
N TRP A 57 -17.58 -24.96 -9.99
CA TRP A 57 -16.37 -25.77 -10.13
C TRP A 57 -15.98 -26.34 -8.77
N GLN A 58 -15.66 -27.61 -8.71
CA GLN A 58 -15.20 -28.31 -7.51
C GLN A 58 -13.81 -28.92 -7.74
N ILE A 59 -12.96 -28.88 -6.72
CA ILE A 59 -11.61 -29.42 -6.80
C ILE A 59 -11.69 -30.94 -7.04
N LYS A 60 -10.91 -31.41 -8.03
CA LYS A 60 -10.72 -32.82 -8.31
C LYS A 60 -9.36 -33.26 -7.82
N GLY A 61 -9.32 -34.01 -6.75
CA GLY A 61 -8.07 -34.42 -6.11
C GLY A 61 -7.55 -33.39 -5.09
N GLY A 62 -6.25 -33.25 -4.98
CA GLY A 62 -5.60 -32.33 -4.04
C GLY A 62 -5.00 -31.12 -4.72
N VAL A 63 -4.70 -30.07 -3.91
CA VAL A 63 -3.88 -28.93 -4.33
C VAL A 63 -2.41 -29.31 -4.23
N VAL A 64 -1.66 -29.16 -5.31
CA VAL A 64 -0.20 -29.31 -5.32
C VAL A 64 0.40 -27.94 -5.01
N ARG A 65 1.30 -27.91 -4.01
CA ARG A 65 2.00 -26.69 -3.57
C ARG A 65 3.49 -26.81 -3.82
N SER A 66 4.12 -25.71 -4.22
CA SER A 66 5.57 -25.65 -4.41
C SER A 66 6.06 -24.22 -4.17
N ASP A 67 7.17 -24.10 -3.45
CA ASP A 67 7.90 -22.83 -3.28
C ASP A 67 9.05 -22.72 -4.31
N ASP A 68 9.21 -23.73 -5.18
CA ASP A 68 10.17 -23.68 -6.28
C ASP A 68 9.52 -23.08 -7.53
N PRO A 69 9.99 -21.90 -7.99
CA PRO A 69 9.46 -21.26 -9.19
C PRO A 69 9.67 -22.06 -10.47
N ALA A 70 10.64 -22.99 -10.53
CA ALA A 70 10.82 -23.91 -11.66
C ALA A 70 9.62 -24.85 -11.83
N THR A 71 8.86 -25.13 -10.76
CA THR A 71 7.61 -25.90 -10.83
C THR A 71 6.49 -25.09 -11.55
N ALA A 72 6.49 -23.76 -11.42
CA ALA A 72 5.56 -22.91 -12.14
C ALA A 72 5.92 -22.85 -13.63
N ASP A 73 7.19 -22.57 -13.92
CA ASP A 73 7.76 -22.54 -15.27
C ASP A 73 9.26 -22.90 -15.22
N ALA A 74 9.59 -24.10 -15.68
CA ALA A 74 10.98 -24.60 -15.64
C ALA A 74 11.95 -23.74 -16.47
N ALA A 75 11.46 -23.10 -17.54
CA ALA A 75 12.29 -22.24 -18.39
C ALA A 75 12.50 -20.84 -17.82
N ASN A 76 11.57 -20.33 -17.04
CA ASN A 76 11.53 -18.96 -16.56
C ASN A 76 11.54 -18.87 -15.01
N GLY A 77 11.89 -19.93 -14.29
CA GLY A 77 11.92 -19.92 -12.82
C GLY A 77 12.76 -18.78 -12.24
N ASP A 78 13.93 -18.50 -12.82
CA ASP A 78 14.79 -17.42 -12.34
C ASP A 78 14.20 -16.02 -12.64
N VAL A 79 13.45 -15.87 -13.73
CA VAL A 79 12.69 -14.64 -14.03
C VAL A 79 11.58 -14.45 -13.01
N LEU A 80 10.87 -15.51 -12.64
CA LEU A 80 9.85 -15.44 -11.59
C LEU A 80 10.43 -15.03 -10.23
N LYS A 81 11.68 -15.44 -9.92
CA LYS A 81 12.38 -14.97 -8.71
C LYS A 81 12.62 -13.45 -8.74
N GLU A 82 13.00 -12.89 -9.88
CA GLU A 82 13.15 -11.43 -10.03
C GLU A 82 11.85 -10.67 -9.76
N TYR A 83 10.70 -11.27 -10.04
CA TYR A 83 9.39 -10.74 -9.73
C TYR A 83 8.94 -10.99 -8.28
N GLY A 84 9.77 -11.60 -7.43
CA GLY A 84 9.42 -11.88 -6.04
C GLY A 84 8.44 -13.05 -5.89
N PHE A 85 8.61 -14.12 -6.68
CA PHE A 85 7.83 -15.35 -6.54
C PHE A 85 7.97 -15.93 -5.14
N VAL A 86 6.84 -16.25 -4.50
CA VAL A 86 6.78 -16.83 -3.15
C VAL A 86 6.37 -18.29 -3.22
N ARG A 87 5.27 -18.60 -3.92
CA ARG A 87 4.67 -19.92 -3.89
C ARG A 87 3.71 -20.13 -5.06
N LEU A 88 3.62 -21.36 -5.52
CA LEU A 88 2.63 -21.84 -6.48
C LEU A 88 1.63 -22.77 -5.81
N GLU A 89 0.38 -22.67 -6.17
CA GLU A 89 -0.64 -23.71 -5.99
C GLU A 89 -1.20 -24.11 -7.35
N THR A 90 -1.29 -25.42 -7.57
CA THR A 90 -1.91 -25.99 -8.77
C THR A 90 -3.07 -26.90 -8.37
N ALA A 91 -4.22 -26.70 -8.98
CA ALA A 91 -5.39 -27.52 -8.76
C ALA A 91 -6.11 -27.85 -10.07
N SER A 92 -6.70 -29.02 -10.14
CA SER A 92 -7.66 -29.38 -11.17
C SER A 92 -9.07 -29.29 -10.63
N TYR A 93 -9.95 -28.69 -11.38
CA TYR A 93 -11.37 -28.54 -11.05
C TYR A 93 -12.21 -29.29 -12.07
N THR A 94 -13.34 -29.79 -11.62
CA THR A 94 -14.37 -30.38 -12.47
C THR A 94 -15.72 -29.74 -12.19
N ARG A 95 -16.62 -29.83 -13.15
CA ARG A 95 -17.99 -29.30 -13.05
C ARG A 95 -19.00 -30.41 -13.41
N ASP A 96 -20.24 -30.25 -12.96
CA ASP A 96 -21.33 -31.23 -13.19
C ASP A 96 -21.60 -31.52 -14.69
N ASP A 97 -21.28 -30.55 -15.56
CA ASP A 97 -21.38 -30.71 -17.02
C ASP A 97 -20.22 -31.50 -17.67
N GLY A 98 -19.34 -32.03 -16.85
CA GLY A 98 -18.19 -32.85 -17.25
C GLY A 98 -16.99 -32.06 -17.77
N ARG A 99 -16.98 -30.72 -17.69
CA ARG A 99 -15.83 -29.89 -18.05
C ARG A 99 -14.76 -29.97 -16.99
N ASN A 100 -13.51 -29.79 -17.42
CA ASN A 100 -12.34 -29.73 -16.55
C ASN A 100 -11.63 -28.39 -16.74
N LEU A 101 -11.01 -27.91 -15.65
CA LEU A 101 -10.24 -26.69 -15.60
C LEU A 101 -8.99 -26.94 -14.76
N THR A 102 -7.82 -26.63 -15.29
CA THR A 102 -6.57 -26.63 -14.53
C THR A 102 -6.21 -25.20 -14.21
N VAL A 103 -5.94 -24.92 -12.94
CA VAL A 103 -5.55 -23.59 -12.45
C VAL A 103 -4.20 -23.66 -11.77
N LYS A 104 -3.28 -22.81 -12.22
CA LYS A 104 -2.02 -22.49 -11.52
C LYS A 104 -2.15 -21.10 -10.94
N ALA A 105 -1.95 -20.95 -9.64
CA ALA A 105 -1.98 -19.68 -8.95
C ALA A 105 -0.62 -19.44 -8.29
N ALA A 106 0.13 -18.45 -8.78
CA ALA A 106 1.41 -18.04 -8.27
C ALA A 106 1.28 -16.81 -7.38
N LEU A 107 1.73 -16.89 -6.14
CA LEU A 107 1.78 -15.81 -5.18
C LEU A 107 3.13 -15.09 -5.27
N PHE A 108 3.10 -13.78 -5.29
CA PHE A 108 4.27 -12.90 -5.28
C PHE A 108 4.34 -12.08 -4.00
N ASP A 109 5.50 -11.48 -3.72
CA ASP A 109 5.71 -10.63 -2.56
C ASP A 109 4.75 -9.44 -2.51
N ASP A 110 4.44 -8.87 -3.69
CA ASP A 110 3.55 -7.73 -3.85
C ASP A 110 2.81 -7.72 -5.21
N ALA A 111 1.94 -6.74 -5.40
CA ALA A 111 1.18 -6.57 -6.63
C ALA A 111 2.05 -6.18 -7.83
N SER A 112 3.20 -5.51 -7.60
CA SER A 112 4.14 -5.15 -8.67
C SER A 112 4.77 -6.38 -9.29
N GLY A 113 5.17 -7.36 -8.46
CA GLY A 113 5.69 -8.63 -8.93
C GLY A 113 4.66 -9.44 -9.72
N ALA A 114 3.42 -9.54 -9.21
CA ALA A 114 2.33 -10.23 -9.92
C ALA A 114 1.99 -9.55 -11.25
N TYR A 115 1.93 -8.22 -11.28
CA TYR A 115 1.72 -7.44 -12.50
C TYR A 115 2.87 -7.64 -13.51
N GLY A 116 4.13 -7.60 -13.03
CA GLY A 116 5.30 -7.83 -13.87
C GLY A 116 5.27 -9.20 -14.52
N ALA A 117 5.03 -10.25 -13.74
CA ALA A 117 4.88 -11.61 -14.25
C ALA A 117 3.68 -11.73 -15.22
N PHE A 118 2.54 -11.09 -14.92
CA PHE A 118 1.40 -11.03 -15.84
C PHE A 118 1.82 -10.42 -17.19
N THR A 119 2.43 -9.24 -17.20
CA THR A 119 2.87 -8.59 -18.44
C THR A 119 3.95 -9.38 -19.18
N TYR A 120 4.80 -10.12 -18.45
CA TYR A 120 5.82 -10.99 -19.04
C TYR A 120 5.18 -12.12 -19.87
N TYR A 121 4.12 -12.76 -19.34
CA TYR A 121 3.45 -13.89 -20.00
C TYR A 121 2.38 -13.49 -21.02
N VAL A 122 1.84 -12.27 -20.95
CA VAL A 122 0.89 -11.79 -21.97
C VAL A 122 1.61 -11.69 -23.33
N SER A 123 1.07 -12.35 -24.34
CA SER A 123 1.51 -12.21 -25.74
C SER A 123 0.59 -11.24 -26.50
N GLU A 124 1.08 -10.74 -27.63
CA GLU A 124 0.35 -9.80 -28.49
C GLU A 124 -0.93 -10.40 -29.08
N GLU A 125 -0.94 -11.71 -29.28
CA GLU A 125 -2.08 -12.45 -29.80
C GLU A 125 -3.22 -12.62 -28.78
N MET A 126 -2.93 -12.39 -27.49
CA MET A 126 -3.94 -12.51 -26.46
C MET A 126 -4.95 -11.37 -26.54
N HIS A 127 -6.21 -11.69 -26.26
CA HIS A 127 -7.28 -10.71 -26.15
C HIS A 127 -7.46 -10.29 -24.69
N ALA A 128 -7.58 -8.97 -24.45
CA ALA A 128 -7.84 -8.46 -23.12
C ALA A 128 -9.21 -8.89 -22.61
N GLU A 129 -9.31 -9.27 -21.35
CA GLU A 129 -10.55 -9.65 -20.66
C GLU A 129 -10.60 -9.00 -19.27
N THR A 130 -11.78 -8.59 -18.83
CA THR A 130 -11.97 -7.96 -17.53
C THR A 130 -12.14 -9.03 -16.45
N ILE A 131 -11.02 -9.57 -15.97
CA ILE A 131 -10.95 -10.54 -14.87
C ILE A 131 -9.83 -10.09 -13.93
N GLY A 132 -10.13 -10.04 -12.63
CA GLY A 132 -9.18 -9.53 -11.65
C GLY A 132 -8.83 -8.06 -11.89
N ASP A 133 -7.58 -7.67 -11.58
CA ASP A 133 -7.05 -6.33 -11.85
C ASP A 133 -6.74 -6.16 -13.35
N ALA A 134 -6.27 -7.21 -14.02
CA ALA A 134 -6.22 -7.32 -15.48
C ALA A 134 -6.16 -8.79 -15.90
N GLY A 135 -6.72 -9.08 -17.08
CA GLY A 135 -6.75 -10.42 -17.67
C GLY A 135 -6.56 -10.41 -19.18
N ALA A 136 -6.11 -11.52 -19.70
CA ALA A 136 -5.96 -11.78 -21.13
C ALA A 136 -6.24 -13.26 -21.42
N TYR A 137 -6.74 -13.56 -22.60
CA TYR A 137 -6.99 -14.94 -23.02
C TYR A 137 -6.54 -15.21 -24.45
N LEU A 138 -6.16 -16.45 -24.68
CA LEU A 138 -5.91 -16.98 -26.02
C LEU A 138 -6.39 -18.45 -26.05
N ASN A 139 -7.29 -18.77 -27.00
CA ASN A 139 -7.93 -20.09 -27.09
C ASN A 139 -8.56 -20.52 -25.75
N SER A 140 -8.11 -21.62 -25.17
CA SER A 140 -8.61 -22.18 -23.90
C SER A 140 -7.83 -21.72 -22.66
N ARG A 141 -6.80 -20.90 -22.84
CA ARG A 141 -5.97 -20.36 -21.74
C ARG A 141 -6.40 -18.97 -21.38
N VAL A 142 -6.58 -18.72 -20.09
CA VAL A 142 -6.87 -17.41 -19.52
C VAL A 142 -5.80 -17.09 -18.47
N LEU A 143 -5.15 -15.97 -18.66
CA LEU A 143 -4.14 -15.42 -17.74
C LEU A 143 -4.71 -14.16 -17.10
N PHE A 144 -4.68 -14.05 -15.77
CA PHE A 144 -5.08 -12.84 -15.06
C PHE A 144 -4.32 -12.68 -13.75
N TYR A 145 -4.27 -11.47 -13.23
CA TYR A 145 -3.76 -11.27 -11.87
C TYR A 145 -4.79 -10.53 -11.02
N GLN A 146 -4.72 -10.76 -9.71
CA GLN A 146 -5.52 -10.09 -8.69
C GLN A 146 -4.64 -9.82 -7.48
N GLY A 147 -4.42 -8.54 -7.16
CA GLY A 147 -3.47 -8.15 -6.11
C GLY A 147 -2.09 -8.72 -6.40
N ASN A 148 -1.57 -9.54 -5.50
CA ASN A 148 -0.26 -10.18 -5.64
C ASN A 148 -0.32 -11.65 -6.12
N VAL A 149 -1.43 -12.07 -6.72
CA VAL A 149 -1.58 -13.43 -7.25
C VAL A 149 -1.75 -13.40 -8.76
N LEU A 150 -0.90 -14.13 -9.47
CA LEU A 150 -1.03 -14.42 -10.90
C LEU A 150 -1.70 -15.78 -11.09
N VAL A 151 -2.73 -15.83 -11.93
CA VAL A 151 -3.46 -17.06 -12.25
C VAL A 151 -3.33 -17.40 -13.74
N ASP A 152 -2.96 -18.64 -14.02
CA ASP A 152 -2.97 -19.26 -15.35
C ASP A 152 -4.00 -20.40 -15.34
N ALA A 153 -5.12 -20.16 -16.00
CA ALA A 153 -6.27 -21.06 -16.04
C ALA A 153 -6.42 -21.66 -17.45
N VAL A 154 -6.45 -22.97 -17.54
CA VAL A 154 -6.57 -23.70 -18.81
C VAL A 154 -7.83 -24.59 -18.78
N PHE A 155 -8.77 -24.27 -19.65
CA PHE A 155 -10.00 -25.05 -19.81
C PHE A 155 -9.82 -26.15 -20.83
N ASP A 156 -10.47 -27.31 -20.63
CA ASP A 156 -10.65 -28.28 -21.69
C ASP A 156 -11.64 -27.79 -22.77
N ARG A 157 -12.69 -27.09 -22.34
CA ARG A 157 -13.69 -26.43 -23.19
C ARG A 157 -14.16 -25.12 -22.57
N MET A 158 -13.96 -24.02 -23.28
CA MET A 158 -14.50 -22.72 -22.86
C MET A 158 -16.01 -22.61 -23.15
N SER A 159 -16.67 -21.80 -22.37
CA SER A 159 -18.06 -21.41 -22.56
C SER A 159 -18.20 -19.88 -22.44
N VAL A 160 -19.32 -19.35 -22.85
CA VAL A 160 -19.65 -17.93 -22.72
C VAL A 160 -19.55 -17.46 -21.25
N MET A 161 -19.79 -18.36 -20.30
CA MET A 161 -19.73 -18.06 -18.87
C MET A 161 -18.34 -18.19 -18.25
N SER A 162 -17.33 -18.69 -18.98
CA SER A 162 -15.99 -18.95 -18.42
C SER A 162 -15.34 -17.71 -17.81
N ALA A 163 -15.48 -16.56 -18.46
CA ALA A 163 -14.96 -15.29 -17.91
C ALA A 163 -15.67 -14.89 -16.61
N ALA A 164 -17.00 -15.04 -16.53
CA ALA A 164 -17.76 -14.74 -15.31
C ALA A 164 -17.37 -15.66 -14.14
N GLN A 165 -17.14 -16.94 -14.43
CA GLN A 165 -16.67 -17.92 -13.44
C GLN A 165 -15.28 -17.58 -12.90
N LEU A 166 -14.36 -17.15 -13.76
CA LEU A 166 -13.03 -16.72 -13.31
C LEU A 166 -13.04 -15.39 -12.55
N ARG A 167 -14.02 -14.50 -12.79
CA ARG A 167 -14.21 -13.29 -11.95
C ARG A 167 -14.60 -13.66 -10.51
N GLU A 168 -15.43 -14.69 -10.35
CA GLU A 168 -15.75 -15.22 -9.02
C GLU A 168 -14.51 -15.79 -8.34
N LEU A 169 -13.71 -16.59 -9.06
CA LEU A 169 -12.42 -17.06 -8.54
C LEU A 169 -11.52 -15.90 -8.12
N ALA A 170 -11.38 -14.86 -8.95
CA ALA A 170 -10.57 -13.68 -8.65
C ALA A 170 -11.00 -13.00 -7.35
N GLY A 171 -12.32 -12.93 -7.09
CA GLY A 171 -12.86 -12.37 -5.84
C GLY A 171 -12.58 -13.21 -4.59
N LEU A 172 -12.26 -14.49 -4.74
CA LEU A 172 -11.95 -15.41 -3.65
C LEU A 172 -10.44 -15.52 -3.35
N LEU A 173 -9.58 -14.97 -4.22
CA LEU A 173 -8.15 -15.01 -4.02
C LEU A 173 -7.72 -14.19 -2.80
N PRO A 174 -6.65 -14.61 -2.09
CA PRO A 174 -6.12 -13.85 -0.97
C PRO A 174 -5.67 -12.45 -1.44
N GLN A 175 -5.90 -11.46 -0.61
CA GLN A 175 -5.49 -10.08 -0.87
C GLN A 175 -4.27 -9.72 -0.04
N ALA A 176 -3.27 -9.12 -0.66
CA ALA A 176 -2.15 -8.55 0.05
C ALA A 176 -2.59 -7.40 0.97
N GLU A 177 -1.86 -7.18 2.06
CA GLU A 177 -2.14 -6.11 3.02
C GLU A 177 -1.27 -4.88 2.77
N GLY A 178 -1.80 -3.71 3.12
CA GLY A 178 -1.05 -2.45 3.07
C GLY A 178 -0.51 -2.09 1.69
N ASN A 179 0.71 -1.58 1.64
CA ASN A 179 1.35 -1.10 0.40
C ASN A 179 1.63 -2.21 -0.62
N LYS A 180 1.71 -3.47 -0.18
CA LYS A 180 1.91 -4.62 -1.07
C LYS A 180 0.75 -4.88 -2.04
N ARG A 181 -0.40 -4.28 -1.79
CA ARG A 181 -1.59 -4.37 -2.64
C ARG A 181 -1.57 -3.40 -3.82
N ASN A 182 -0.75 -2.35 -3.76
CA ASN A 182 -0.80 -1.28 -4.74
C ASN A 182 -0.14 -1.73 -6.04
N PRO A 183 -0.82 -1.60 -7.20
CA PRO A 183 -0.19 -1.85 -8.48
C PRO A 183 0.90 -0.81 -8.75
N PRO A 184 1.91 -1.12 -9.59
CA PRO A 184 2.94 -0.17 -9.94
C PRO A 184 2.36 1.05 -10.69
N SER A 185 2.87 2.24 -10.39
CA SER A 185 2.41 3.50 -11.00
C SER A 185 3.04 3.75 -12.37
N LEU A 186 4.25 3.26 -12.59
CA LEU A 186 5.05 3.51 -13.80
C LEU A 186 4.35 3.09 -15.11
N PRO A 187 3.64 1.93 -15.21
CA PRO A 187 2.95 1.53 -16.43
C PRO A 187 1.83 2.47 -16.88
N ALA A 188 1.21 3.19 -15.94
CA ALA A 188 0.19 4.17 -16.27
C ALA A 188 0.74 5.41 -17.01
N ARG A 189 2.06 5.63 -16.94
CA ARG A 189 2.75 6.75 -17.60
C ARG A 189 3.08 6.48 -19.07
N LEU A 190 2.95 5.22 -19.54
CA LEU A 190 3.08 4.95 -20.97
C LEU A 190 1.96 5.64 -21.75
N PRO A 191 2.27 6.47 -22.75
CA PRO A 191 1.28 7.17 -23.54
C PRO A 191 0.49 6.18 -24.41
N LYS A 192 -0.77 5.95 -24.06
CA LYS A 192 -1.68 5.08 -24.83
C LYS A 192 -2.31 5.77 -26.02
N ARG A 193 -2.28 7.11 -26.05
CA ARG A 193 -2.76 7.96 -27.12
C ARG A 193 -1.74 9.07 -27.31
N ALA A 194 -0.92 8.96 -28.34
CA ALA A 194 -0.05 10.02 -28.78
C ALA A 194 -0.59 10.57 -30.10
N SER A 195 -0.30 11.82 -30.42
CA SER A 195 -0.69 12.43 -31.69
C SER A 195 0.13 11.87 -32.88
N GLY A 196 1.22 11.16 -32.57
CA GLY A 196 2.14 10.53 -33.54
C GLY A 196 2.05 9.00 -33.50
N PRO A 197 3.10 8.28 -33.05
CA PRO A 197 3.16 6.81 -33.06
C PRO A 197 2.04 6.18 -32.25
N ASN A 198 1.39 5.15 -32.80
CA ASN A 198 0.28 4.47 -32.15
C ASN A 198 0.77 3.37 -31.21
N PHE A 199 0.27 3.36 -29.98
CA PHE A 199 0.58 2.32 -29.01
C PHE A 199 0.02 0.96 -29.47
N GLU A 200 0.86 -0.06 -29.47
CA GLU A 200 0.46 -1.43 -29.74
C GLU A 200 -0.04 -2.13 -28.48
N LYS A 201 -1.26 -2.66 -28.56
CA LYS A 201 -1.87 -3.34 -27.43
C LYS A 201 -1.09 -4.60 -27.05
N ASN A 202 -1.13 -4.94 -25.75
CA ASN A 202 -0.49 -6.13 -25.17
C ASN A 202 1.04 -6.20 -25.31
N THR A 203 1.68 -5.09 -25.69
CA THR A 203 3.15 -5.01 -25.78
C THR A 203 3.79 -4.44 -24.52
N THR A 204 2.99 -3.98 -23.56
CA THR A 204 3.49 -3.49 -22.27
C THR A 204 4.23 -4.60 -21.53
N LYS A 205 5.49 -4.35 -21.16
CA LYS A 205 6.29 -5.20 -20.27
C LYS A 205 6.76 -4.39 -19.09
N TYR A 206 6.44 -4.83 -17.89
CA TYR A 206 6.94 -4.24 -16.64
C TYR A 206 8.01 -5.16 -16.06
N ILE A 207 9.18 -4.64 -15.77
CA ILE A 207 10.41 -5.40 -15.60
C ILE A 207 11.11 -4.94 -14.33
N LEU A 208 11.40 -5.89 -13.44
CA LEU A 208 12.05 -5.66 -12.16
C LEU A 208 13.46 -6.23 -12.06
N GLY A 209 13.92 -6.94 -13.09
CA GLY A 209 15.22 -7.58 -13.05
C GLY A 209 15.92 -7.75 -14.41
N PRO A 210 17.23 -8.01 -14.39
CA PRO A 210 18.03 -8.11 -15.60
C PRO A 210 17.70 -9.34 -16.48
N LEU A 211 17.28 -10.47 -15.90
CA LEU A 211 16.94 -11.64 -16.67
C LEU A 211 15.65 -11.45 -17.46
N ALA A 212 14.64 -10.87 -16.83
CA ALA A 212 13.40 -10.50 -17.50
C ALA A 212 13.67 -9.56 -18.68
N LEU A 213 14.49 -8.50 -18.47
CA LEU A 213 14.84 -7.54 -19.50
C LEU A 213 15.53 -8.21 -20.70
N ASN A 214 16.51 -9.07 -20.44
CA ASN A 214 17.22 -9.80 -21.48
C ASN A 214 16.33 -10.73 -22.30
N ARG A 215 15.29 -11.31 -21.67
CA ARG A 215 14.36 -12.25 -22.32
C ARG A 215 13.32 -11.55 -23.22
N VAL A 216 12.91 -10.34 -22.87
CA VAL A 216 11.88 -9.61 -23.65
C VAL A 216 12.45 -8.86 -24.85
N GLY A 217 13.79 -8.79 -25.00
CA GLY A 217 14.43 -8.08 -26.11
C GLY A 217 14.37 -6.56 -25.94
N SER A 218 15.29 -6.03 -25.14
CA SER A 218 15.38 -4.60 -24.85
C SER A 218 16.38 -3.90 -25.78
N PRO A 219 16.12 -2.65 -26.22
CA PRO A 219 17.11 -1.84 -26.91
C PRO A 219 18.28 -1.42 -25.99
N LEU A 220 18.11 -1.46 -24.68
CA LEU A 220 19.12 -1.11 -23.70
C LEU A 220 19.58 -2.37 -22.94
N PRO A 221 20.92 -2.62 -22.85
CA PRO A 221 21.43 -3.73 -22.05
C PRO A 221 21.07 -3.58 -20.55
N ALA A 222 20.78 -4.70 -19.89
CA ALA A 222 20.39 -4.71 -18.47
C ALA A 222 21.44 -4.07 -17.55
N ALA A 223 22.74 -4.16 -17.89
CA ALA A 223 23.82 -3.52 -17.14
C ALA A 223 23.73 -1.98 -17.14
N MET A 224 23.09 -1.38 -18.14
CA MET A 224 22.90 0.07 -18.20
C MET A 224 21.71 0.54 -17.35
N VAL A 225 20.72 -0.32 -17.12
CA VAL A 225 19.55 -0.02 -16.29
C VAL A 225 19.90 0.00 -14.81
N ASP A 226 20.79 -0.92 -14.37
CA ASP A 226 21.21 -1.08 -12.96
C ASP A 226 20.04 -1.31 -11.98
N PHE A 227 19.43 -2.46 -12.12
CA PHE A 227 18.34 -2.89 -11.22
C PHE A 227 18.79 -2.98 -9.74
N ALA A 228 20.09 -3.16 -9.46
CA ALA A 228 20.62 -3.16 -8.11
C ALA A 228 20.50 -1.78 -7.40
N ALA A 229 20.36 -0.70 -8.18
CA ALA A 229 20.07 0.64 -7.67
C ALA A 229 18.56 0.87 -7.38
N GLY A 230 17.74 -0.16 -7.49
CA GLY A 230 16.28 -0.08 -7.27
C GLY A 230 15.52 0.48 -8.48
N ALA A 231 16.02 0.24 -9.70
CA ALA A 231 15.34 0.64 -10.91
C ALA A 231 14.12 -0.23 -11.19
N GLU A 232 13.02 0.39 -11.60
CA GLU A 232 11.85 -0.26 -12.19
C GLU A 232 11.73 0.19 -13.64
N LEU A 233 11.33 -0.72 -14.53
CA LEU A 233 11.26 -0.44 -15.94
C LEU A 233 9.91 -0.85 -16.53
N VAL A 234 9.35 0.02 -17.37
CA VAL A 234 8.24 -0.35 -18.25
C VAL A 234 8.60 -0.04 -19.68
N MET A 235 8.22 -0.92 -20.59
CA MET A 235 8.38 -0.69 -22.02
C MET A 235 7.12 -1.07 -22.80
N GLY A 236 6.94 -0.45 -23.95
CA GLY A 236 5.85 -0.74 -24.88
C GLY A 236 6.26 -0.44 -26.31
N ARG A 237 5.63 -1.11 -27.27
CA ARG A 237 5.85 -0.84 -28.70
C ARG A 237 4.86 0.16 -29.24
N TYR A 238 5.32 0.90 -30.24
CA TYR A 238 4.58 1.94 -30.94
C TYR A 238 4.81 1.81 -32.43
N ALA A 239 3.74 1.72 -33.19
CA ALA A 239 3.81 1.78 -34.65
C ALA A 239 4.03 3.23 -35.09
N ALA A 240 5.21 3.52 -35.56
CA ALA A 240 5.61 4.79 -36.16
C ALA A 240 5.54 4.75 -37.69
N ALA A 241 5.73 5.89 -38.35
CA ALA A 241 5.64 5.98 -39.83
C ALA A 241 6.63 5.08 -40.57
N ALA A 242 7.83 4.88 -40.00
CA ALA A 242 8.92 4.11 -40.64
C ALA A 242 9.03 2.66 -40.09
N GLY A 243 8.21 2.25 -39.14
CA GLY A 243 8.22 0.91 -38.50
C GLY A 243 8.01 0.96 -37.01
N ASP A 244 8.22 -0.16 -36.33
CA ASP A 244 7.97 -0.30 -34.91
C ASP A 244 9.08 0.34 -34.06
N ALA A 245 8.68 1.12 -33.08
CA ALA A 245 9.57 1.76 -32.12
C ALA A 245 9.25 1.25 -30.71
N THR A 246 10.26 1.22 -29.85
CA THR A 246 10.11 0.86 -28.43
C THR A 246 10.31 2.11 -27.58
N LEU A 247 9.35 2.38 -26.72
CA LEU A 247 9.47 3.38 -25.66
C LEU A 247 9.72 2.67 -24.32
N MET A 248 10.75 3.10 -23.61
CA MET A 248 11.12 2.60 -22.29
C MET A 248 11.08 3.75 -21.30
N LEU A 249 10.48 3.50 -20.13
CA LEU A 249 10.53 4.36 -18.96
C LEU A 249 11.25 3.61 -17.84
N ILE A 250 12.31 4.21 -17.31
CA ILE A 250 13.09 3.63 -16.20
C ILE A 250 12.97 4.57 -15.02
N GLU A 251 12.29 4.15 -13.98
CA GLU A 251 12.14 4.92 -12.76
C GLU A 251 13.19 4.50 -11.73
N TYR A 252 13.88 5.50 -11.19
CA TYR A 252 14.89 5.32 -10.14
C TYR A 252 14.38 5.90 -8.82
N PRO A 253 14.88 5.46 -7.67
CA PRO A 253 14.45 5.98 -6.36
C PRO A 253 14.65 7.48 -6.20
N THR A 254 15.60 8.08 -6.92
CA THR A 254 15.88 9.53 -6.86
C THR A 254 16.22 10.11 -8.21
N SER A 255 15.93 11.41 -8.38
CA SER A 255 16.28 12.17 -9.59
C SER A 255 17.81 12.27 -9.82
N GLN A 256 18.62 12.18 -8.77
CA GLN A 256 20.08 12.20 -8.85
C GLN A 256 20.60 10.91 -9.49
N ILE A 257 20.08 9.75 -9.05
CA ILE A 257 20.42 8.45 -9.65
C ILE A 257 20.00 8.44 -11.12
N ALA A 258 18.79 8.89 -11.44
CA ALA A 258 18.30 8.98 -12.81
C ALA A 258 19.22 9.84 -13.68
N ALA A 259 19.67 11.01 -13.18
CA ALA A 259 20.57 11.90 -13.91
C ALA A 259 21.96 11.28 -14.14
N GLU A 260 22.48 10.53 -13.16
CA GLU A 260 23.76 9.84 -13.30
C GLU A 260 23.67 8.69 -14.32
N ARG A 261 22.58 7.91 -14.28
CA ARG A 261 22.34 6.81 -15.20
C ARG A 261 22.18 7.30 -16.63
N LEU A 262 21.40 8.37 -16.85
CA LEU A 262 21.27 8.96 -18.18
C LEU A 262 22.62 9.36 -18.74
N ARG A 263 23.47 10.05 -17.97
CA ARG A 263 24.85 10.42 -18.42
C ARG A 263 25.70 9.21 -18.79
N ARG A 264 25.56 8.08 -18.10
CA ARG A 264 26.28 6.83 -18.44
C ARG A 264 25.73 6.21 -19.72
N ILE A 265 24.41 6.25 -19.92
CA ILE A 265 23.77 5.79 -21.17
C ILE A 265 24.26 6.63 -22.35
N ASP A 266 24.23 7.96 -22.22
CA ASP A 266 24.72 8.89 -23.25
C ASP A 266 26.20 8.65 -23.60
N ALA A 267 27.05 8.53 -22.58
CA ALA A 267 28.47 8.27 -22.77
C ALA A 267 28.73 6.97 -23.53
N SER A 268 27.98 5.89 -23.18
CA SER A 268 28.13 4.61 -23.88
C SER A 268 27.63 4.66 -25.33
N HIS A 269 26.57 5.41 -25.57
CA HIS A 269 26.02 5.59 -26.93
C HIS A 269 26.97 6.39 -27.86
N GLN A 270 27.60 7.44 -27.31
CA GLN A 270 28.59 8.23 -28.06
C GLN A 270 29.85 7.43 -28.43
N ILE A 271 30.33 6.54 -27.53
CA ILE A 271 31.51 5.68 -27.79
C ILE A 271 31.20 4.65 -28.87
N THR A 272 30.01 4.07 -28.87
CA THR A 272 29.62 3.03 -29.85
C THR A 272 29.54 3.56 -31.27
N GLY A 273 29.23 4.85 -31.46
CA GLY A 273 29.25 5.52 -32.78
C GLY A 273 30.65 5.76 -33.36
N GLN A 274 31.75 5.55 -32.60
CA GLN A 274 33.10 5.93 -32.97
C GLN A 274 34.10 4.75 -33.07
N GLN A 275 33.80 3.55 -32.59
CA GLN A 275 34.73 2.41 -32.64
C GLN A 275 34.09 1.14 -33.20
N PRO A 276 34.52 0.66 -34.41
CA PRO A 276 34.14 -0.65 -34.91
C PRO A 276 34.79 -1.75 -34.05
N GLY A 277 33.99 -2.58 -33.38
CA GLY A 277 34.46 -3.76 -32.62
C GLY A 277 34.19 -3.80 -31.14
N VAL A 278 33.66 -2.78 -30.51
CA VAL A 278 33.11 -2.83 -29.17
C VAL A 278 31.67 -3.33 -29.25
N ALA A 279 31.29 -4.29 -28.38
CA ALA A 279 29.97 -4.90 -28.39
C ALA A 279 28.87 -3.81 -28.46
N SER A 280 28.32 -3.66 -29.64
CA SER A 280 27.29 -2.65 -29.92
C SER A 280 26.11 -2.84 -28.99
N ILE A 281 25.65 -1.77 -28.33
CA ILE A 281 24.22 -1.59 -28.12
C ILE A 281 23.59 -1.99 -29.46
N VAL A 282 22.71 -3.00 -29.42
CA VAL A 282 22.09 -3.56 -30.62
C VAL A 282 21.72 -2.42 -31.55
N ASP A 283 22.08 -2.53 -32.84
CA ASP A 283 21.78 -1.52 -33.86
C ASP A 283 20.24 -1.46 -34.07
N VAL A 284 19.55 -0.83 -33.14
CA VAL A 284 18.09 -0.69 -33.12
C VAL A 284 17.63 0.59 -33.85
N GLY A 285 18.50 1.22 -34.61
CA GLY A 285 18.19 2.47 -35.29
C GLY A 285 18.34 3.71 -34.41
N PRO A 286 17.68 4.83 -34.77
CA PRO A 286 17.74 6.06 -33.99
C PRO A 286 17.36 5.86 -32.54
N PHE A 287 18.17 6.45 -31.66
CA PHE A 287 17.99 6.38 -30.20
C PHE A 287 17.81 7.81 -29.66
N PHE A 288 16.75 8.02 -28.93
CA PHE A 288 16.42 9.29 -28.27
C PHE A 288 16.22 9.08 -26.80
N ASP A 289 16.71 9.99 -26.01
CA ASP A 289 16.62 9.95 -24.56
C ASP A 289 16.16 11.28 -23.97
N ALA A 290 15.55 11.21 -22.80
CA ALA A 290 15.14 12.35 -22.01
C ALA A 290 15.05 11.96 -20.54
N ARG A 291 14.96 12.95 -19.66
CA ARG A 291 14.71 12.73 -18.24
C ARG A 291 13.63 13.66 -17.71
N THR A 292 12.70 13.12 -16.97
CA THR A 292 11.70 13.88 -16.23
C THR A 292 11.67 13.41 -14.78
N GLY A 293 12.16 14.22 -13.86
CA GLY A 293 12.30 13.84 -12.45
C GLY A 293 13.19 12.59 -12.25
N PRO A 294 12.72 11.54 -11.58
CA PRO A 294 13.42 10.27 -11.38
C PRO A 294 13.29 9.32 -12.57
N ILE A 295 12.55 9.68 -13.62
CA ILE A 295 12.29 8.83 -14.78
C ILE A 295 13.24 9.17 -15.92
N VAL A 296 13.98 8.17 -16.40
CA VAL A 296 14.71 8.19 -17.67
C VAL A 296 13.80 7.62 -18.75
N VAL A 297 13.66 8.33 -19.84
CA VAL A 297 12.84 7.97 -21.00
C VAL A 297 13.73 7.66 -22.17
N ILE A 298 13.53 6.53 -22.81
CA ILE A 298 14.28 6.10 -23.99
C ILE A 298 13.29 5.72 -25.09
N ALA A 299 13.47 6.32 -26.26
CA ALA A 299 12.74 5.93 -27.47
C ALA A 299 13.73 5.40 -28.48
N ALA A 300 13.58 4.15 -28.90
CA ALA A 300 14.47 3.47 -29.83
C ALA A 300 13.68 2.87 -30.99
N GLY A 301 14.28 2.89 -32.19
CA GLY A 301 13.66 2.38 -33.40
C GLY A 301 13.60 3.44 -34.53
N PRO A 302 12.93 3.14 -35.66
CA PRO A 302 12.88 4.00 -36.83
C PRO A 302 11.93 5.20 -36.62
N LEU A 303 12.23 6.04 -35.61
CA LEU A 303 11.50 7.26 -35.29
C LEU A 303 12.17 8.48 -35.95
N SER A 304 11.36 9.38 -36.48
CA SER A 304 11.82 10.73 -36.76
C SER A 304 12.05 11.50 -35.45
N LYS A 305 12.90 12.54 -35.50
CA LYS A 305 13.13 13.40 -34.30
C LYS A 305 11.86 14.07 -33.79
N SER A 306 10.90 14.36 -34.68
CA SER A 306 9.58 14.94 -34.29
C SER A 306 8.72 13.93 -33.57
N GLU A 307 8.60 12.70 -34.08
CA GLU A 307 7.83 11.62 -33.44
C GLU A 307 8.40 11.25 -32.06
N ALA A 308 9.72 11.10 -31.97
CA ALA A 308 10.38 10.82 -30.70
C ALA A 308 10.13 11.92 -29.66
N ARG A 309 10.24 13.21 -30.08
CA ARG A 309 9.98 14.35 -29.19
C ARG A 309 8.53 14.37 -28.71
N GLU A 310 7.58 14.12 -29.61
CA GLU A 310 6.17 14.12 -29.30
C GLU A 310 5.82 12.99 -28.32
N LEU A 311 6.34 11.79 -28.57
CA LEU A 311 6.16 10.62 -27.71
C LEU A 311 6.73 10.86 -26.31
N MET A 312 7.95 11.40 -26.21
CA MET A 312 8.59 11.69 -24.92
C MET A 312 7.97 12.88 -24.19
N ALA A 313 7.50 13.92 -24.90
CA ALA A 313 6.86 15.09 -24.30
C ALA A 313 5.52 14.78 -23.61
N SER A 314 4.88 13.66 -23.99
CA SER A 314 3.65 13.20 -23.33
C SER A 314 3.88 12.59 -21.94
N ILE A 315 5.15 12.37 -21.55
CA ILE A 315 5.52 11.78 -20.27
C ILE A 315 5.84 12.91 -19.31
N SER A 316 4.94 13.16 -18.36
CA SER A 316 5.15 14.09 -17.27
C SER A 316 5.41 13.34 -15.95
N TYR A 317 6.29 13.88 -15.14
CA TYR A 317 6.45 13.49 -13.75
C TYR A 317 5.93 14.63 -12.89
N ASP A 318 4.70 14.50 -12.42
CA ASP A 318 4.22 15.31 -11.33
C ASP A 318 4.75 14.69 -10.04
N ALA A 319 5.62 15.41 -9.35
CA ALA A 319 6.05 15.03 -8.02
C ALA A 319 4.85 15.20 -7.09
N ASP A 320 3.98 14.20 -7.02
CA ASP A 320 3.11 14.06 -5.86
C ASP A 320 4.03 13.84 -4.66
N VAL A 321 4.34 14.93 -3.97
CA VAL A 321 4.96 14.87 -2.65
C VAL A 321 3.87 14.37 -1.71
N THR A 322 3.50 13.12 -1.89
CA THR A 322 2.79 12.41 -0.85
C THR A 322 3.80 12.23 0.27
N TRP A 323 3.71 13.10 1.28
CA TRP A 323 4.18 12.74 2.60
C TRP A 323 3.68 11.32 2.81
N ASN A 324 4.51 10.45 3.32
CA ASN A 324 4.29 9.02 3.51
C ASN A 324 3.06 8.72 4.41
N GLU A 325 1.98 9.46 4.16
CA GLU A 325 0.67 9.29 4.74
C GLU A 325 -0.10 8.31 3.88
N ASN A 326 -0.51 7.26 4.52
CA ASN A 326 -1.36 6.22 3.99
C ASN A 326 -2.63 6.88 3.40
N THR A 327 -2.62 7.24 2.12
CA THR A 327 -3.73 7.92 1.43
C THR A 327 -4.97 7.04 1.25
N TYR A 328 -4.88 5.77 1.60
CA TYR A 328 -6.03 4.91 1.74
C TYR A 328 -6.70 5.17 3.08
N VAL A 329 -7.73 6.01 3.05
CA VAL A 329 -8.64 6.19 4.19
C VAL A 329 -9.25 4.84 4.51
N SER A 330 -8.64 4.11 5.45
CA SER A 330 -9.24 2.90 5.99
C SER A 330 -10.57 3.28 6.64
N LYS A 331 -11.52 2.34 6.77
CA LYS A 331 -12.77 2.61 7.49
C LYS A 331 -12.52 3.11 8.92
N LYS A 332 -11.31 2.88 9.48
CA LYS A 332 -10.88 3.36 10.80
C LYS A 332 -10.39 4.82 10.75
N ASP A 333 -9.84 5.27 9.63
CA ASP A 333 -9.27 6.62 9.44
C ASP A 333 -10.26 7.59 8.79
N ASN A 334 -11.54 7.19 8.71
CA ASN A 334 -12.58 8.05 8.18
C ASN A 334 -12.74 9.25 9.11
N LEU A 335 -12.51 10.46 8.58
CA LEU A 335 -12.63 11.74 9.30
C LEU A 335 -13.97 11.84 10.05
N ALA A 336 -15.04 11.28 9.50
CA ALA A 336 -16.34 11.20 10.13
C ALA A 336 -16.31 10.34 11.41
N ASN A 337 -15.61 9.21 11.41
CA ASN A 337 -15.44 8.37 12.59
C ASN A 337 -14.57 9.06 13.66
N PHE A 338 -13.53 9.78 13.24
CA PHE A 338 -12.70 10.58 14.15
C PHE A 338 -13.53 11.68 14.81
N LEU A 339 -14.31 12.43 14.03
CA LEU A 339 -15.22 13.48 14.54
C LEU A 339 -16.27 12.89 15.50
N PHE A 340 -16.88 11.78 15.13
CA PHE A 340 -17.85 11.08 15.97
C PHE A 340 -17.24 10.65 17.31
N ASN A 341 -16.06 10.04 17.28
CA ASN A 341 -15.35 9.62 18.50
C ASN A 341 -14.94 10.82 19.36
N ALA A 342 -14.52 11.93 18.75
CA ALA A 342 -14.20 13.15 19.47
C ALA A 342 -15.45 13.75 20.17
N ILE A 343 -16.61 13.77 19.51
CA ILE A 343 -17.87 14.24 20.08
C ILE A 343 -18.29 13.33 21.24
N VAL A 344 -18.20 12.02 21.09
CA VAL A 344 -18.51 11.04 22.15
C VAL A 344 -17.57 11.25 23.34
N LEU A 345 -16.26 11.42 23.10
CA LEU A 345 -15.28 11.68 24.17
C LEU A 345 -15.61 12.97 24.93
N CYS A 346 -15.91 14.07 24.22
CA CYS A 346 -16.34 15.32 24.82
C CYS A 346 -17.61 15.14 25.66
N GLY A 347 -18.59 14.40 25.14
CA GLY A 347 -19.82 14.06 25.87
C GLY A 347 -19.57 13.31 27.19
N ILE A 348 -18.66 12.32 27.15
CA ILE A 348 -18.26 11.56 28.34
C ILE A 348 -17.59 12.48 29.38
N VAL A 349 -16.67 13.34 28.95
CA VAL A 349 -15.96 14.28 29.85
C VAL A 349 -16.94 15.26 30.51
N VAL A 350 -17.87 15.83 29.73
CA VAL A 350 -18.92 16.71 30.26
C VAL A 350 -19.84 15.97 31.23
N GLY A 351 -20.25 14.74 30.90
CA GLY A 351 -21.05 13.89 31.76
C GLY A 351 -20.36 13.59 33.10
N LEU A 352 -19.07 13.26 33.06
CA LEU A 352 -18.28 13.02 34.27
C LEU A 352 -18.11 14.28 35.10
N ALA A 353 -17.91 15.44 34.49
CA ALA A 353 -17.82 16.74 35.17
C ALA A 353 -19.14 17.11 35.87
N LEU A 354 -20.29 16.85 35.23
CA LEU A 354 -21.61 17.06 35.82
C LEU A 354 -21.85 16.13 37.01
N VAL A 355 -21.54 14.85 36.90
CA VAL A 355 -21.67 13.88 38.00
C VAL A 355 -20.76 14.27 39.16
N ALA A 356 -19.52 14.63 38.90
CA ALA A 356 -18.58 15.11 39.93
C ALA A 356 -19.08 16.40 40.59
N GLY A 357 -19.59 17.35 39.80
CA GLY A 357 -20.16 18.60 40.32
C GLY A 357 -21.37 18.37 41.23
N VAL A 358 -22.31 17.51 40.82
CA VAL A 358 -23.48 17.15 41.63
C VAL A 358 -23.06 16.38 42.89
N ALA A 359 -22.12 15.44 42.77
CA ALA A 359 -21.59 14.69 43.90
C ALA A 359 -20.91 15.63 44.92
N PHE A 360 -20.05 16.52 44.47
CA PHE A 360 -19.33 17.48 45.32
C PHE A 360 -20.27 18.53 45.92
N GLY A 361 -21.19 19.06 45.11
CA GLY A 361 -22.20 20.02 45.55
C GLY A 361 -23.20 19.38 46.54
N GLY A 362 -23.67 18.18 46.20
CA GLY A 362 -24.57 17.41 47.09
C GLY A 362 -23.91 17.05 48.42
N LEU A 363 -22.64 16.61 48.37
CA LEU A 363 -21.88 16.31 49.59
C LEU A 363 -21.68 17.56 50.46
N ARG A 364 -21.42 18.72 49.88
CA ARG A 364 -21.26 19.99 50.57
C ARG A 364 -22.58 20.41 51.26
N VAL A 365 -23.71 20.27 50.57
CA VAL A 365 -25.05 20.55 51.14
C VAL A 365 -25.37 19.57 52.27
N LEU A 366 -25.04 18.29 52.12
CA LEU A 366 -25.25 17.26 53.15
C LEU A 366 -24.42 17.55 54.39
N ILE A 367 -23.14 17.90 54.22
CA ILE A 367 -22.24 18.28 55.34
C ILE A 367 -22.78 19.51 56.08
N LYS A 368 -23.23 20.56 55.36
CA LYS A 368 -23.86 21.74 55.97
C LYS A 368 -25.14 21.40 56.77
N ARG A 369 -25.91 20.41 56.30
CA ARG A 369 -27.15 20.03 56.95
C ARG A 369 -26.93 19.16 58.20
N PHE A 370 -25.90 18.36 58.26
CA PHE A 370 -25.60 17.49 59.41
C PHE A 370 -24.58 18.06 60.39
N PHE A 371 -23.74 19.04 59.93
CA PHE A 371 -22.70 19.68 60.75
C PHE A 371 -22.69 21.19 60.55
N PRO A 372 -23.67 21.94 61.13
CA PRO A 372 -23.79 23.36 60.88
C PRO A 372 -22.63 24.22 61.40
N ASP A 373 -21.80 23.70 62.36
CA ASP A 373 -20.69 24.39 62.99
C ASP A 373 -19.32 23.98 62.43
N SER A 374 -19.23 23.26 61.34
CA SER A 374 -17.94 22.82 60.80
C SER A 374 -17.30 23.91 59.91
N VAL A 375 -16.01 24.11 60.14
CA VAL A 375 -15.12 25.25 59.73
C VAL A 375 -14.87 25.33 58.20
N PHE A 376 -15.69 24.77 57.35
CA PHE A 376 -15.48 24.80 55.89
C PHE A 376 -16.01 26.06 55.19
N ASP A 377 -16.52 27.06 55.94
CA ASP A 377 -17.05 28.30 55.39
C ASP A 377 -16.49 29.52 56.11
N ARG A 378 -15.16 29.53 56.37
CA ARG A 378 -14.52 30.78 56.80
C ARG A 378 -14.57 31.74 55.58
N ARG A 379 -15.40 32.80 55.67
CA ARG A 379 -15.30 33.93 54.76
C ARG A 379 -13.93 34.53 54.98
N GLU A 380 -13.00 34.26 54.06
CA GLU A 380 -11.79 35.05 53.93
C GLU A 380 -12.29 36.43 53.58
N GLY A 381 -12.13 37.39 54.52
CA GLY A 381 -12.29 38.79 54.23
C GLY A 381 -11.31 39.14 53.13
N THR A 382 -11.80 39.55 52.01
CA THR A 382 -10.98 40.12 50.95
C THR A 382 -10.30 41.37 51.53
N GLU A 383 -9.09 41.24 52.05
CA GLU A 383 -8.19 42.38 52.30
C GLU A 383 -7.83 42.93 50.92
N PHE A 384 -8.47 44.07 50.58
CA PHE A 384 -8.02 44.89 49.47
C PHE A 384 -6.68 45.51 49.87
N ILE A 385 -5.57 45.04 49.37
CA ILE A 385 -4.28 45.69 49.43
C ILE A 385 -4.39 46.92 48.51
N SER A 386 -4.69 48.12 49.05
CA SER A 386 -4.55 49.34 48.33
C SER A 386 -3.07 49.72 48.25
N LEU A 387 -2.49 49.55 47.08
CA LEU A 387 -1.19 50.09 46.74
C LEU A 387 -1.34 51.62 46.61
N HIS A 388 -0.88 52.33 47.65
CA HIS A 388 -0.64 53.76 47.56
C HIS A 388 0.63 53.94 46.72
N LEU A 389 0.46 54.31 45.49
CA LEU A 389 1.50 54.91 44.65
C LEU A 389 1.56 56.36 45.05
N GLU A 390 2.52 56.74 45.86
CA GLU A 390 2.86 58.14 46.08
C GLU A 390 3.52 58.68 44.81
N ASP A 391 2.85 59.64 44.18
CA ASP A 391 3.41 60.46 43.10
C ASP A 391 4.51 61.39 43.70
N GLU A 392 5.74 61.05 43.52
CA GLU A 392 6.85 62.00 43.67
C GLU A 392 6.92 62.86 42.41
N ALA A 393 6.13 63.91 42.40
CA ALA A 393 6.23 64.96 41.41
C ALA A 393 6.75 66.24 42.07
N GLY A 394 7.96 66.61 41.71
CA GLY A 394 8.30 68.02 41.50
C GLY A 394 8.71 68.84 42.67
N GLY A 395 9.99 69.09 42.79
CA GLY A 395 10.56 70.20 43.56
C GLY A 395 11.74 70.78 42.80
N ALA A 396 11.47 71.53 41.76
CA ALA A 396 12.44 72.46 41.22
C ALA A 396 12.35 73.75 42.02
N SER A 397 13.43 74.12 42.76
CA SER A 397 13.60 75.45 43.31
C SER A 397 14.84 76.09 42.73
N ARG A 398 14.60 77.21 42.11
CA ARG A 398 15.56 78.26 41.74
C ARG A 398 16.10 78.97 42.99
N GLU A 399 17.32 79.36 42.89
CA GLU A 399 17.89 80.67 43.09
C GLU A 399 18.94 80.79 44.20
N PRO A 400 19.70 81.88 44.08
CA PRO A 400 20.02 82.84 43.03
C PRO A 400 21.47 82.74 42.55
#